data_4b5806fbededa0be6c51291b38b83ca6
#
_entry.id   4b5806fbededa0be6c51291b38b83ca6
#
_cell.length_a   1.000
_cell.length_b   1.000
_cell.length_c   1.000
_cell.angle_alpha   90.00
_cell.angle_beta   90.00
_cell.angle_gamma   90.00
#
_symmetry.space_group_name_H-M   'P 1'
#
loop_
_entity.id
_entity.type
_entity.pdbx_description
1 polymer ?
#
loop_
_entity_poly.entity_id
_entity_poly.type
_entity_poly.pdbx_seq_one_letter_code
_entity_poly.pdbx_strand_id
1 'polypeptide(L)'
;MGKTLFEKVWEKHSIDLSGNPSAPPQEENKNLIYIDLHLVHEVTSPQAFDGLRLANRKIRRPDLTFATMDHNVPTKDRDKPVKDQISAKQMEYLAKNCKEFGVTLYDLNDFNQGIVHVIGPELGLTLPGKTIVCGDSHTSTHGAFGALAFGIGTSEVEHVMATQCLVQTRPKTMRVNFKGSLKPGIYAKDMVLALIGKIGTAGATGYVIEYAGEAIENLSMEGRMTICNMSIEAGARAGMIAPDAKTFEYIKGKEYSPTGENWEKAVSYWKTLVTDADAVFDTEVEIDCNQLTPQVTWGTSPGMVQGIHTELPNPSSAPDDVTAGSWKKALEYMDLEAGLKISDIKLDKVFIGSCTNSRIEDLRVAASVIKGRKKADSIKLAMVVPGSHRIKQQAEAEGLDKIFTEAGFEWREPGCSMCLAMNDDVLEPGERCASTSNRNFEGRQGRGGRTYLVSPAMASLAAIHGHFVDATQEVTV
;
A
#
# COMPACT_ATOMS: atom_id res chain seq x y z
N MET A 1 11.64 -25.56 -18.97
CA MET A 1 10.51 -25.12 -18.15
C MET A 1 10.62 -23.61 -18.08
N GLY A 2 9.59 -22.91 -18.46
CA GLY A 2 9.55 -21.44 -18.41
C GLY A 2 9.62 -20.93 -17.00
N LYS A 3 9.97 -19.65 -16.84
CA LYS A 3 10.15 -18.99 -15.54
C LYS A 3 9.10 -17.90 -15.35
N THR A 4 8.59 -17.81 -14.13
CA THR A 4 7.74 -16.69 -13.69
C THR A 4 8.57 -15.41 -13.54
N LEU A 5 7.91 -14.24 -13.54
CA LEU A 5 8.55 -12.96 -13.25
C LEU A 5 9.35 -13.02 -11.93
N PHE A 6 8.72 -13.58 -10.87
CA PHE A 6 9.39 -13.76 -9.58
C PHE A 6 10.69 -14.56 -9.71
N GLU A 7 10.66 -15.71 -10.39
CA GLU A 7 11.85 -16.57 -10.55
C GLU A 7 12.96 -15.86 -11.30
N LYS A 8 12.63 -15.10 -12.36
CA LYS A 8 13.61 -14.34 -13.12
C LYS A 8 14.32 -13.27 -12.28
N VAL A 9 13.58 -12.60 -11.38
CA VAL A 9 14.18 -11.61 -10.47
C VAL A 9 14.95 -12.31 -9.36
N TRP A 10 14.35 -13.34 -8.72
CA TRP A 10 14.97 -14.08 -7.62
C TRP A 10 16.34 -14.67 -8.00
N GLU A 11 16.41 -15.41 -9.10
CA GLU A 11 17.64 -16.09 -9.53
C GLU A 11 18.79 -15.12 -9.85
N LYS A 12 18.49 -13.90 -10.26
CA LYS A 12 19.52 -12.88 -10.51
C LYS A 12 20.08 -12.24 -9.26
N HIS A 13 19.35 -12.32 -8.17
CA HIS A 13 19.69 -11.66 -6.90
C HIS A 13 20.05 -12.62 -5.79
N SER A 14 19.86 -13.92 -5.98
CA SER A 14 20.02 -14.91 -4.91
C SER A 14 21.19 -15.87 -5.13
N ILE A 15 21.79 -16.28 -4.02
CA ILE A 15 22.76 -17.37 -3.93
C ILE A 15 22.12 -18.43 -3.03
N ASP A 16 21.99 -19.66 -3.53
CA ASP A 16 21.49 -20.79 -2.78
C ASP A 16 22.48 -21.18 -1.67
N LEU A 17 22.00 -21.28 -0.44
CA LEU A 17 22.81 -21.66 0.72
C LEU A 17 22.64 -23.15 1.09
N SER A 18 21.71 -23.87 0.47
CA SER A 18 21.40 -25.27 0.81
C SER A 18 22.55 -26.25 0.58
N GLY A 19 23.51 -25.91 -0.30
CA GLY A 19 24.71 -26.71 -0.57
C GLY A 19 25.90 -26.40 0.34
N ASN A 20 25.77 -25.53 1.34
CA ASN A 20 26.86 -25.18 2.24
C ASN A 20 26.99 -26.24 3.35
N PRO A 21 28.05 -27.05 3.36
CA PRO A 21 28.25 -28.11 4.39
C PRO A 21 28.43 -27.54 5.82
N SER A 22 28.61 -26.23 5.95
CA SER A 22 28.70 -25.53 7.24
C SER A 22 27.37 -24.88 7.64
N ALA A 23 26.31 -25.00 6.82
CA ALA A 23 24.98 -24.46 7.15
C ALA A 23 24.28 -25.39 8.15
N PRO A 24 23.60 -24.83 9.19
CA PRO A 24 22.79 -25.68 10.08
C PRO A 24 21.66 -26.39 9.31
N PRO A 25 21.20 -27.56 9.73
CA PRO A 25 20.12 -28.31 9.07
C PRO A 25 18.79 -27.56 8.92
N GLN A 26 18.62 -26.44 9.64
CA GLN A 26 17.45 -25.56 9.59
C GLN A 26 17.48 -24.56 8.40
N GLU A 27 18.53 -24.59 7.59
CA GLU A 27 18.72 -23.66 6.45
C GLU A 27 18.39 -24.28 5.09
N GLU A 28 17.72 -25.43 5.05
CA GLU A 28 17.16 -25.97 3.82
C GLU A 28 16.21 -24.95 3.17
N ASN A 29 16.44 -24.66 1.89
CA ASN A 29 15.73 -23.64 1.07
C ASN A 29 15.99 -22.16 1.41
N LYS A 30 17.06 -21.84 2.14
CA LYS A 30 17.47 -20.47 2.36
C LYS A 30 18.40 -19.98 1.27
N ASN A 31 18.18 -18.74 0.86
CA ASN A 31 18.98 -18.03 -0.13
C ASN A 31 19.49 -16.71 0.47
N LEU A 32 20.73 -16.37 0.16
CA LEU A 32 21.25 -15.02 0.39
C LEU A 32 20.83 -14.15 -0.79
N ILE A 33 20.08 -13.08 -0.53
CA ILE A 33 19.56 -12.17 -1.55
C ILE A 33 20.28 -10.84 -1.46
N TYR A 34 20.78 -10.33 -2.58
CA TYR A 34 21.25 -8.96 -2.72
C TYR A 34 20.06 -8.00 -2.81
N ILE A 35 20.15 -6.84 -2.16
CA ILE A 35 19.13 -5.79 -2.14
C ILE A 35 19.58 -4.59 -2.95
N ASP A 36 18.86 -4.24 -4.03
CA ASP A 36 19.19 -3.11 -4.91
C ASP A 36 18.81 -1.75 -4.36
N LEU A 37 17.75 -1.71 -3.54
CA LEU A 37 17.22 -0.47 -2.97
C LEU A 37 16.72 -0.69 -1.56
N HIS A 38 17.19 0.12 -0.64
CA HIS A 38 16.71 0.16 0.74
C HIS A 38 16.01 1.49 1.02
N LEU A 39 14.72 1.42 1.29
CA LEU A 39 13.92 2.58 1.70
C LEU A 39 13.77 2.59 3.22
N VAL A 40 13.86 3.78 3.82
CA VAL A 40 13.92 3.95 5.28
C VAL A 40 12.97 5.05 5.71
N HIS A 41 12.35 4.90 6.87
CA HIS A 41 11.55 5.93 7.51
C HIS A 41 11.79 5.98 9.03
N GLU A 42 11.20 6.96 9.71
CA GLU A 42 11.53 7.30 11.09
C GLU A 42 11.10 6.25 12.13
N VAL A 43 10.13 5.39 11.82
CA VAL A 43 9.54 4.48 12.83
C VAL A 43 10.40 3.24 13.07
N THR A 44 10.93 2.61 12.02
CA THR A 44 11.62 1.31 12.12
C THR A 44 13.15 1.41 12.04
N SER A 45 13.68 2.61 11.86
CA SER A 45 15.13 2.82 11.65
C SER A 45 15.95 3.15 12.90
N PRO A 46 15.43 3.73 14.00
CA PRO A 46 16.26 4.19 15.10
C PRO A 46 17.17 3.09 15.68
N GLN A 47 16.60 1.92 16.01
CA GLN A 47 17.37 0.80 16.57
C GLN A 47 18.36 0.20 15.56
N ALA A 48 18.06 0.23 14.27
CA ALA A 48 18.96 -0.25 13.24
C ALA A 48 20.22 0.61 13.14
N PHE A 49 20.09 1.93 13.18
CA PHE A 49 21.23 2.84 13.23
C PHE A 49 22.03 2.70 14.52
N ASP A 50 21.39 2.49 15.66
CA ASP A 50 22.06 2.24 16.94
C ASP A 50 22.84 0.92 16.91
N GLY A 51 22.30 -0.13 16.31
CA GLY A 51 22.99 -1.40 16.11
C GLY A 51 24.26 -1.26 15.27
N LEU A 52 24.21 -0.51 14.17
CA LEU A 52 25.38 -0.19 13.35
C LEU A 52 26.45 0.54 14.16
N ARG A 53 26.04 1.51 14.98
CA ARG A 53 26.94 2.32 15.82
C ARG A 53 27.62 1.46 16.89
N LEU A 54 26.85 0.62 17.58
CA LEU A 54 27.37 -0.32 18.58
C LEU A 54 28.34 -1.34 17.98
N ALA A 55 28.06 -1.83 16.78
CA ALA A 55 28.91 -2.75 16.05
C ALA A 55 30.11 -2.08 15.32
N ASN A 56 30.23 -0.74 15.42
CA ASN A 56 31.21 0.06 14.69
C ASN A 56 31.20 -0.21 13.17
N ARG A 57 30.00 -0.33 12.60
CA ARG A 57 29.76 -0.57 11.17
C ARG A 57 29.25 0.67 10.47
N LYS A 58 29.63 0.82 9.21
CA LYS A 58 29.09 1.84 8.29
C LYS A 58 27.97 1.23 7.44
N ILE A 59 27.13 2.07 6.87
CA ILE A 59 26.21 1.64 5.81
C ILE A 59 27.04 1.26 4.58
N ARG A 60 26.79 0.08 4.02
CA ARG A 60 27.56 -0.44 2.90
C ARG A 60 27.31 0.32 1.60
N ARG A 61 26.08 0.70 1.33
CA ARG A 61 25.65 1.41 0.11
C ARG A 61 24.69 2.56 0.46
N PRO A 62 25.21 3.65 1.01
CA PRO A 62 24.39 4.83 1.31
C PRO A 62 23.75 5.43 0.05
N ASP A 63 24.37 5.25 -1.11
CA ASP A 63 23.86 5.64 -2.43
C ASP A 63 22.64 4.83 -2.91
N LEU A 64 22.37 3.67 -2.31
CA LEU A 64 21.19 2.82 -2.55
C LEU A 64 20.22 2.81 -1.35
N THR A 65 20.43 3.73 -0.40
CA THR A 65 19.60 3.87 0.80
C THR A 65 18.97 5.26 0.81
N PHE A 66 17.65 5.35 0.80
CA PHE A 66 16.91 6.61 0.78
C PHE A 66 15.92 6.66 1.93
N ALA A 67 15.87 7.79 2.61
CA ALA A 67 15.02 8.00 3.77
C ALA A 67 14.01 9.11 3.55
N THR A 68 12.84 8.99 4.19
CA THR A 68 11.82 10.03 4.25
C THR A 68 11.14 10.02 5.61
N MET A 69 10.54 11.16 5.98
CA MET A 69 9.65 11.27 7.13
C MET A 69 8.21 11.19 6.63
N ASP A 70 7.43 10.20 7.08
CA ASP A 70 6.08 10.00 6.53
C ASP A 70 5.02 9.54 7.54
N HIS A 71 5.39 8.83 8.61
CA HIS A 71 4.46 8.26 9.58
C HIS A 71 4.08 9.23 10.70
N ASN A 72 5.07 9.91 11.26
CA ASN A 72 4.93 10.80 12.42
C ASN A 72 4.70 12.27 12.05
N VAL A 73 4.66 12.56 10.77
CA VAL A 73 4.55 13.95 10.29
C VAL A 73 3.16 14.53 10.53
N PRO A 74 3.06 15.77 11.03
CA PRO A 74 1.78 16.45 11.14
C PRO A 74 1.24 16.77 9.74
N THR A 75 -0.08 16.68 9.57
CA THR A 75 -0.78 17.06 8.33
C THR A 75 -1.39 18.46 8.39
N LYS A 76 -1.25 19.11 9.54
CA LYS A 76 -1.62 20.52 9.80
C LYS A 76 -0.50 21.22 10.57
N ASP A 77 -0.50 22.54 10.50
CA ASP A 77 0.35 23.38 11.35
C ASP A 77 1.83 22.98 11.36
N ARG A 78 2.38 22.63 10.19
CA ARG A 78 3.78 22.17 10.08
C ARG A 78 4.82 23.20 10.48
N ASP A 79 4.44 24.45 10.62
CA ASP A 79 5.22 25.56 11.14
C ASP A 79 5.35 25.55 12.68
N LYS A 80 4.57 24.70 13.37
CA LYS A 80 4.58 24.53 14.82
C LYS A 80 5.37 23.28 15.23
N PRO A 81 5.90 23.25 16.45
CA PRO A 81 6.53 22.04 17.00
C PRO A 81 5.56 20.86 17.02
N VAL A 82 6.08 19.67 16.70
CA VAL A 82 5.31 18.43 16.79
C VAL A 82 4.91 18.19 18.24
N LYS A 83 3.62 18.01 18.50
CA LYS A 83 3.08 17.90 19.86
C LYS A 83 3.47 16.61 20.56
N ASP A 84 3.40 15.49 19.83
CA ASP A 84 3.81 14.19 20.37
C ASP A 84 5.35 14.11 20.45
N GLN A 85 5.85 13.96 21.67
CA GLN A 85 7.29 13.95 21.93
C GLN A 85 8.01 12.72 21.34
N ILE A 86 7.31 11.58 21.22
CA ILE A 86 7.90 10.37 20.65
C ILE A 86 8.06 10.55 19.15
N SER A 87 7.02 11.03 18.50
CA SER A 87 7.05 11.36 17.06
C SER A 87 8.13 12.38 16.73
N ALA A 88 8.21 13.46 17.51
CA ALA A 88 9.25 14.49 17.35
C ALA A 88 10.67 13.90 17.45
N LYS A 89 10.92 13.05 18.46
CA LYS A 89 12.21 12.39 18.65
C LYS A 89 12.56 11.42 17.52
N GLN A 90 11.59 10.63 17.03
CA GLN A 90 11.85 9.70 15.94
C GLN A 90 12.27 10.43 14.66
N MET A 91 11.60 11.54 14.32
CA MET A 91 11.99 12.38 13.18
C MET A 91 13.37 13.03 13.38
N GLU A 92 13.66 13.56 14.58
CA GLU A 92 14.97 14.11 14.91
C GLU A 92 16.08 13.06 14.79
N TYR A 93 15.85 11.84 15.31
CA TYR A 93 16.82 10.74 15.21
C TYR A 93 17.05 10.32 13.77
N LEU A 94 16.00 10.24 12.93
CA LEU A 94 16.18 9.95 11.53
C LEU A 94 17.06 10.99 10.85
N ALA A 95 16.81 12.28 11.06
CA ALA A 95 17.62 13.37 10.49
C ALA A 95 19.08 13.29 10.94
N LYS A 96 19.32 13.10 12.24
CA LYS A 96 20.67 12.94 12.80
C LYS A 96 21.38 11.71 12.22
N ASN A 97 20.72 10.58 12.18
CA ASN A 97 21.27 9.32 11.69
C ASN A 97 21.59 9.39 10.20
N CYS A 98 20.70 9.92 9.37
CA CYS A 98 20.94 10.08 7.93
C CYS A 98 22.16 10.98 7.67
N LYS A 99 22.29 12.08 8.42
CA LYS A 99 23.46 12.97 8.34
C LYS A 99 24.75 12.25 8.74
N GLU A 100 24.73 11.48 9.83
CA GLU A 100 25.91 10.75 10.35
C GLU A 100 26.37 9.65 9.37
N PHE A 101 25.41 8.89 8.79
CA PHE A 101 25.72 7.73 7.94
C PHE A 101 25.73 8.06 6.44
N GLY A 102 25.50 9.31 6.05
CA GLY A 102 25.54 9.75 4.65
C GLY A 102 24.36 9.26 3.81
N VAL A 103 23.19 9.05 4.41
CA VAL A 103 21.95 8.64 3.74
C VAL A 103 21.21 9.87 3.22
N THR A 104 20.71 9.80 1.98
CA THR A 104 19.82 10.84 1.45
C THR A 104 18.51 10.84 2.21
N LEU A 105 18.13 11.99 2.77
CA LEU A 105 16.89 12.18 3.52
C LEU A 105 16.02 13.25 2.84
N TYR A 106 14.78 12.92 2.58
CA TYR A 106 13.70 13.85 2.25
C TYR A 106 12.94 14.16 3.55
N ASP A 107 13.36 15.22 4.24
CA ASP A 107 12.77 15.63 5.52
C ASP A 107 11.45 16.38 5.36
N LEU A 108 10.84 16.78 6.46
CA LEU A 108 9.53 17.43 6.51
C LEU A 108 9.39 18.65 5.57
N ASN A 109 10.49 19.36 5.29
CA ASN A 109 10.51 20.57 4.47
C ASN A 109 11.01 20.34 3.05
N ASP A 110 11.46 19.13 2.73
CA ASP A 110 11.94 18.78 1.39
C ASP A 110 10.79 18.67 0.40
N PHE A 111 10.97 19.21 -0.80
CA PHE A 111 9.98 19.12 -1.87
C PHE A 111 9.66 17.67 -2.29
N ASN A 112 10.58 16.76 -2.10
CA ASN A 112 10.43 15.34 -2.39
C ASN A 112 9.88 14.53 -1.18
N GLN A 113 9.57 15.21 -0.06
CA GLN A 113 8.96 14.53 1.09
C GLN A 113 7.59 13.96 0.73
N GLY A 114 7.31 12.80 1.24
CA GLY A 114 6.04 12.10 1.12
C GLY A 114 6.13 10.69 1.64
N ILE A 115 5.04 9.96 1.50
CA ILE A 115 4.96 8.55 1.90
C ILE A 115 6.02 7.75 1.13
N VAL A 116 6.80 6.95 1.82
CA VAL A 116 7.95 6.22 1.27
C VAL A 116 7.58 5.40 0.02
N HIS A 117 6.40 4.75 0.01
CA HIS A 117 5.90 3.96 -1.12
C HIS A 117 5.24 4.80 -2.23
N VAL A 118 5.16 6.10 -2.06
CA VAL A 118 4.74 7.06 -3.08
C VAL A 118 5.97 7.70 -3.72
N ILE A 119 6.90 8.22 -2.92
CA ILE A 119 8.08 8.91 -3.45
C ILE A 119 9.04 7.97 -4.18
N GLY A 120 9.17 6.70 -3.77
CA GLY A 120 10.01 5.74 -4.47
C GLY A 120 9.68 5.64 -5.97
N PRO A 121 8.42 5.37 -6.36
CA PRO A 121 7.96 5.45 -7.74
C PRO A 121 8.06 6.83 -8.38
N GLU A 122 7.67 7.90 -7.67
CA GLU A 122 7.69 9.26 -8.21
C GLU A 122 9.06 9.75 -8.61
N LEU A 123 10.08 9.40 -7.84
CA LEU A 123 11.46 9.78 -8.10
C LEU A 123 12.16 8.86 -9.11
N GLY A 124 11.55 7.72 -9.48
CA GLY A 124 12.15 6.73 -10.37
C GLY A 124 13.18 5.84 -9.66
N LEU A 125 13.15 5.74 -8.33
CA LEU A 125 13.95 4.81 -7.54
C LEU A 125 13.47 3.36 -7.76
N THR A 126 12.16 3.19 -7.93
CA THR A 126 11.50 1.91 -8.20
C THR A 126 11.65 1.55 -9.67
N LEU A 127 12.43 0.52 -9.97
CA LEU A 127 12.67 0.07 -11.34
C LEU A 127 12.39 -1.44 -11.49
N PRO A 128 11.94 -1.89 -12.69
CA PRO A 128 11.67 -3.31 -12.92
C PRO A 128 12.89 -4.20 -12.68
N GLY A 129 12.65 -5.37 -12.14
CA GLY A 129 13.67 -6.38 -11.87
C GLY A 129 14.59 -6.10 -10.69
N LYS A 130 14.34 -5.03 -9.91
CA LYS A 130 15.07 -4.76 -8.66
C LYS A 130 14.49 -5.53 -7.48
N THR A 131 15.33 -5.76 -6.49
CA THR A 131 14.94 -6.14 -5.12
C THR A 131 14.87 -4.89 -4.25
N ILE A 132 13.72 -4.67 -3.59
CA ILE A 132 13.46 -3.45 -2.81
C ILE A 132 12.96 -3.84 -1.41
N VAL A 133 13.55 -3.26 -0.38
CA VAL A 133 13.09 -3.48 1.00
C VAL A 133 12.89 -2.17 1.76
N CYS A 134 12.00 -2.23 2.75
CA CYS A 134 11.74 -1.15 3.71
C CYS A 134 11.24 -1.78 5.01
N GLY A 135 11.38 -1.06 6.11
CA GLY A 135 10.81 -1.44 7.41
C GLY A 135 9.28 -1.32 7.50
N ASP A 136 8.58 -1.38 6.39
CA ASP A 136 7.12 -1.29 6.25
C ASP A 136 6.59 -2.41 5.36
N SER A 137 5.49 -3.04 5.77
CA SER A 137 4.89 -4.17 5.05
C SER A 137 4.37 -3.79 3.65
N HIS A 138 3.94 -2.52 3.44
CA HIS A 138 3.42 -2.05 2.15
C HIS A 138 4.51 -1.75 1.12
N THR A 139 5.75 -2.13 1.38
CA THR A 139 6.85 -2.18 0.39
C THR A 139 6.45 -2.99 -0.85
N SER A 140 5.52 -3.95 -0.72
CA SER A 140 4.93 -4.69 -1.85
C SER A 140 4.36 -3.79 -2.96
N THR A 141 4.03 -2.52 -2.67
CA THR A 141 3.60 -1.52 -3.65
C THR A 141 4.53 -1.43 -4.87
N HIS A 142 5.84 -1.52 -4.64
CA HIS A 142 6.85 -1.40 -5.68
C HIS A 142 6.83 -2.58 -6.68
N GLY A 143 6.18 -3.68 -6.32
CA GLY A 143 5.96 -4.81 -7.22
C GLY A 143 5.08 -4.50 -8.44
N ALA A 144 4.32 -3.40 -8.40
CA ALA A 144 3.57 -2.88 -9.54
C ALA A 144 4.46 -2.55 -10.77
N PHE A 145 5.76 -2.38 -10.54
CA PHE A 145 6.77 -2.12 -11.55
C PHE A 145 7.54 -3.38 -11.98
N GLY A 146 7.18 -4.56 -11.49
CA GLY A 146 7.95 -5.79 -11.71
C GLY A 146 9.20 -5.90 -10.84
N ALA A 147 9.27 -5.18 -9.73
CA ALA A 147 10.29 -5.34 -8.70
C ALA A 147 9.86 -6.42 -7.70
N LEU A 148 10.82 -7.16 -7.13
CA LEU A 148 10.59 -8.00 -5.97
C LEU A 148 10.74 -7.14 -4.71
N ALA A 149 9.62 -6.71 -4.15
CA ALA A 149 9.59 -5.74 -3.07
C ALA A 149 8.81 -6.25 -1.86
N PHE A 150 9.41 -6.16 -0.67
CA PHE A 150 8.79 -6.69 0.55
C PHE A 150 9.25 -5.98 1.82
N GLY A 151 8.38 -5.99 2.82
CA GLY A 151 8.66 -5.46 4.15
C GLY A 151 9.62 -6.33 4.95
N ILE A 152 10.45 -5.69 5.77
CA ILE A 152 11.43 -6.34 6.65
C ILE A 152 11.34 -5.80 8.08
N GLY A 153 11.75 -6.62 9.05
CA GLY A 153 11.81 -6.23 10.45
C GLY A 153 13.01 -5.34 10.78
N THR A 154 12.97 -4.65 11.92
CA THR A 154 14.03 -3.70 12.35
C THR A 154 15.43 -4.32 12.37
N SER A 155 15.60 -5.57 12.81
CA SER A 155 16.89 -6.27 12.78
C SER A 155 17.38 -6.54 11.36
N GLU A 156 16.45 -6.81 10.42
CA GLU A 156 16.77 -6.98 9.00
C GLU A 156 17.12 -5.63 8.35
N VAL A 157 16.52 -4.50 8.79
CA VAL A 157 16.90 -3.15 8.37
C VAL A 157 18.38 -2.89 8.71
N GLU A 158 18.83 -3.17 9.94
CA GLU A 158 20.24 -3.08 10.33
C GLU A 158 21.12 -3.97 9.45
N HIS A 159 20.69 -5.23 9.23
CA HIS A 159 21.45 -6.18 8.44
C HIS A 159 21.64 -5.72 6.99
N VAL A 160 20.59 -5.22 6.35
CA VAL A 160 20.66 -4.67 4.98
C VAL A 160 21.54 -3.43 4.94
N MET A 161 21.43 -2.51 5.89
CA MET A 161 22.32 -1.35 5.98
C MET A 161 23.80 -1.77 6.04
N ALA A 162 24.12 -2.81 6.84
CA ALA A 162 25.48 -3.28 7.03
C ALA A 162 26.02 -4.09 5.84
N THR A 163 25.20 -4.85 5.15
CA THR A 163 25.65 -5.89 4.20
C THR A 163 25.12 -5.75 2.79
N GLN A 164 24.01 -5.06 2.61
CA GLN A 164 23.20 -5.00 1.37
C GLN A 164 22.62 -6.36 0.97
N CYS A 165 22.50 -7.28 1.90
CA CYS A 165 22.00 -8.63 1.67
C CYS A 165 21.01 -9.04 2.77
N LEU A 166 20.18 -10.04 2.47
CA LEU A 166 19.31 -10.74 3.41
C LEU A 166 19.32 -12.24 3.18
N VAL A 167 19.17 -13.01 4.24
CA VAL A 167 18.87 -14.44 4.14
C VAL A 167 17.35 -14.60 4.17
N GLN A 168 16.80 -15.19 3.10
CA GLN A 168 15.36 -15.39 2.96
C GLN A 168 15.05 -16.82 2.50
N THR A 169 13.96 -17.38 2.98
CA THR A 169 13.40 -18.61 2.41
C THR A 169 12.71 -18.29 1.09
N ARG A 170 12.97 -19.08 0.04
CA ARG A 170 12.31 -18.88 -1.25
C ARG A 170 10.80 -19.10 -1.11
N PRO A 171 9.97 -18.09 -1.38
CA PRO A 171 8.51 -18.24 -1.36
C PRO A 171 8.02 -19.07 -2.56
N LYS A 172 6.82 -19.61 -2.41
CA LYS A 172 6.03 -20.19 -3.50
C LYS A 172 5.47 -19.10 -4.41
N THR A 173 4.98 -19.49 -5.57
CA THR A 173 4.37 -18.62 -6.56
C THR A 173 2.86 -18.80 -6.64
N MET A 174 2.12 -17.69 -6.60
CA MET A 174 0.68 -17.68 -6.82
C MET A 174 0.37 -16.75 -7.99
N ARG A 175 -0.44 -17.20 -8.95
CA ARG A 175 -0.97 -16.34 -10.01
C ARG A 175 -2.40 -15.95 -9.67
N VAL A 176 -2.70 -14.65 -9.77
CA VAL A 176 -4.07 -14.14 -9.66
C VAL A 176 -4.46 -13.51 -10.98
N ASN A 177 -5.43 -14.15 -11.67
CA ASN A 177 -5.95 -13.71 -12.95
C ASN A 177 -7.22 -12.90 -12.76
N PHE A 178 -7.18 -11.59 -13.06
CA PHE A 178 -8.34 -10.71 -13.12
C PHE A 178 -8.86 -10.65 -14.55
N LYS A 179 -9.92 -11.41 -14.84
CA LYS A 179 -10.52 -11.55 -16.18
C LYS A 179 -11.59 -10.50 -16.43
N GLY A 180 -11.75 -10.13 -17.70
CA GLY A 180 -12.76 -9.18 -18.15
C GLY A 180 -12.38 -7.73 -17.88
N SER A 181 -13.38 -6.84 -17.82
CA SER A 181 -13.19 -5.40 -17.66
C SER A 181 -13.96 -4.85 -16.47
N LEU A 182 -13.44 -3.75 -15.91
CA LEU A 182 -14.10 -3.03 -14.83
C LEU A 182 -15.24 -2.18 -15.38
N LYS A 183 -16.37 -2.20 -14.68
CA LYS A 183 -17.47 -1.25 -14.94
C LYS A 183 -17.10 0.13 -14.39
N PRO A 184 -17.64 1.23 -14.94
CA PRO A 184 -17.53 2.54 -14.30
C PRO A 184 -17.96 2.48 -12.83
N GLY A 185 -17.22 3.13 -11.95
CA GLY A 185 -17.46 3.08 -10.50
C GLY A 185 -16.75 1.93 -9.77
N ILE A 186 -16.11 1.00 -10.49
CA ILE A 186 -15.27 -0.07 -9.90
C ILE A 186 -13.80 0.27 -10.14
N TYR A 187 -13.00 0.14 -9.11
CA TYR A 187 -11.58 0.52 -9.11
C TYR A 187 -10.66 -0.60 -8.61
N ALA A 188 -9.37 -0.41 -8.73
CA ALA A 188 -8.36 -1.37 -8.29
C ALA A 188 -8.51 -1.80 -6.82
N LYS A 189 -9.00 -0.88 -5.96
CA LYS A 189 -9.29 -1.17 -4.55
C LYS A 189 -10.38 -2.22 -4.40
N ASP A 190 -11.43 -2.15 -5.22
CA ASP A 190 -12.51 -3.14 -5.20
C ASP A 190 -12.02 -4.51 -5.66
N MET A 191 -11.12 -4.56 -6.66
CA MET A 191 -10.50 -5.80 -7.13
C MET A 191 -9.73 -6.50 -6.01
N VAL A 192 -8.82 -5.78 -5.36
CA VAL A 192 -7.97 -6.40 -4.32
C VAL A 192 -8.76 -6.75 -3.07
N LEU A 193 -9.76 -5.95 -2.68
CA LEU A 193 -10.67 -6.30 -1.58
C LEU A 193 -11.49 -7.55 -1.89
N ALA A 194 -12.01 -7.69 -3.12
CA ALA A 194 -12.72 -8.90 -3.55
C ALA A 194 -11.79 -10.13 -3.52
N LEU A 195 -10.52 -9.99 -3.94
CA LEU A 195 -9.53 -11.06 -3.82
C LEU A 195 -9.34 -11.47 -2.35
N ILE A 196 -9.11 -10.50 -1.46
CA ILE A 196 -8.90 -10.77 -0.03
C ILE A 196 -10.14 -11.41 0.58
N GLY A 197 -11.33 -10.97 0.20
CA GLY A 197 -12.59 -11.61 0.61
C GLY A 197 -12.71 -13.05 0.15
N LYS A 198 -12.19 -13.37 -1.04
CA LYS A 198 -12.25 -14.72 -1.62
C LYS A 198 -11.26 -15.70 -1.00
N ILE A 199 -10.00 -15.28 -0.80
CA ILE A 199 -8.93 -16.18 -0.32
C ILE A 199 -8.64 -16.05 1.18
N GLY A 200 -9.18 -15.01 1.83
CA GLY A 200 -8.90 -14.68 3.23
C GLY A 200 -7.57 -13.95 3.44
N THR A 201 -7.37 -13.42 4.65
CA THR A 201 -6.15 -12.67 5.03
C THR A 201 -4.89 -13.54 5.16
N ALA A 202 -5.01 -14.85 5.14
CA ALA A 202 -3.91 -15.80 5.18
C ALA A 202 -3.78 -16.65 3.91
N GLY A 203 -4.65 -16.42 2.89
CA GLY A 203 -4.74 -17.28 1.71
C GLY A 203 -3.47 -17.30 0.84
N ALA A 204 -2.67 -16.24 0.91
CA ALA A 204 -1.41 -16.15 0.17
C ALA A 204 -0.17 -16.24 1.08
N THR A 205 -0.32 -16.77 2.31
CA THR A 205 0.83 -16.91 3.23
C THR A 205 1.90 -17.84 2.65
N GLY A 206 3.13 -17.34 2.58
CA GLY A 206 4.27 -18.06 1.99
C GLY A 206 4.38 -17.94 0.47
N TYR A 207 3.54 -17.13 -0.17
CA TYR A 207 3.56 -16.88 -1.61
C TYR A 207 4.04 -15.48 -1.97
N VAL A 208 4.62 -15.38 -3.16
CA VAL A 208 4.64 -14.13 -3.95
C VAL A 208 3.50 -14.23 -4.98
N ILE A 209 2.65 -13.21 -5.02
CA ILE A 209 1.54 -13.15 -5.99
C ILE A 209 2.03 -12.46 -7.26
N GLU A 210 1.78 -13.07 -8.42
CA GLU A 210 1.83 -12.39 -9.71
C GLU A 210 0.41 -12.11 -10.19
N TYR A 211 0.09 -10.83 -10.37
CA TYR A 211 -1.20 -10.38 -10.88
C TYR A 211 -1.17 -10.28 -12.39
N ALA A 212 -2.17 -10.86 -13.04
CA ALA A 212 -2.30 -10.94 -14.49
C ALA A 212 -3.76 -10.83 -14.93
N GLY A 213 -3.98 -10.83 -16.24
CA GLY A 213 -5.28 -10.76 -16.86
C GLY A 213 -5.64 -9.40 -17.41
N GLU A 214 -6.68 -9.36 -18.24
CA GLU A 214 -7.08 -8.18 -19.01
C GLU A 214 -7.34 -6.95 -18.13
N ALA A 215 -7.97 -7.15 -16.96
CA ALA A 215 -8.25 -6.04 -16.06
C ALA A 215 -6.94 -5.41 -15.50
N ILE A 216 -5.93 -6.24 -15.19
CA ILE A 216 -4.61 -5.73 -14.72
C ILE A 216 -3.88 -4.98 -15.82
N GLU A 217 -3.89 -5.50 -17.05
CA GLU A 217 -3.26 -4.86 -18.21
C GLU A 217 -3.87 -3.48 -18.49
N ASN A 218 -5.19 -3.34 -18.27
CA ASN A 218 -5.91 -2.10 -18.48
C ASN A 218 -5.76 -1.08 -17.35
N LEU A 219 -5.34 -1.48 -16.14
CA LEU A 219 -5.08 -0.54 -15.04
C LEU A 219 -3.99 0.46 -15.38
N SER A 220 -4.13 1.66 -14.82
CA SER A 220 -3.06 2.65 -14.67
C SER A 220 -1.96 2.13 -13.73
N MET A 221 -0.83 2.82 -13.67
CA MET A 221 0.23 2.48 -12.70
C MET A 221 -0.25 2.69 -11.26
N GLU A 222 -1.06 3.70 -11.00
CA GLU A 222 -1.67 3.98 -9.71
C GLU A 222 -2.59 2.83 -9.26
N GLY A 223 -3.42 2.33 -10.16
CA GLY A 223 -4.26 1.16 -9.90
C GLY A 223 -3.44 -0.10 -9.63
N ARG A 224 -2.36 -0.34 -10.40
CA ARG A 224 -1.42 -1.46 -10.16
C ARG A 224 -0.71 -1.34 -8.81
N MET A 225 -0.31 -0.13 -8.41
CA MET A 225 0.27 0.13 -7.10
C MET A 225 -0.73 -0.16 -5.97
N THR A 226 -2.00 0.16 -6.14
CA THR A 226 -3.06 -0.19 -5.17
C THR A 226 -3.21 -1.71 -5.01
N ILE A 227 -3.21 -2.47 -6.11
CA ILE A 227 -3.28 -3.95 -6.07
C ILE A 227 -2.06 -4.52 -5.31
N CYS A 228 -0.85 -4.14 -5.72
CA CYS A 228 0.37 -4.65 -5.10
C CYS A 228 0.52 -4.20 -3.64
N ASN A 229 0.09 -2.98 -3.30
CA ASN A 229 0.09 -2.46 -1.92
C ASN A 229 -0.65 -3.41 -0.97
N MET A 230 -1.84 -3.86 -1.37
CA MET A 230 -2.70 -4.68 -0.52
C MET A 230 -2.46 -6.19 -0.65
N SER A 231 -1.41 -6.64 -1.33
CA SER A 231 -1.04 -8.06 -1.37
C SER A 231 -0.74 -8.62 0.02
N ILE A 232 -0.18 -7.78 0.88
CA ILE A 232 0.18 -8.15 2.25
C ILE A 232 -1.06 -8.44 3.13
N GLU A 233 -2.21 -7.83 2.81
CA GLU A 233 -3.47 -8.07 3.51
C GLU A 233 -4.08 -9.44 3.14
N ALA A 234 -3.66 -10.05 2.03
CA ALA A 234 -3.94 -11.45 1.70
C ALA A 234 -2.91 -12.43 2.31
N GLY A 235 -1.92 -11.93 3.07
CA GLY A 235 -0.84 -12.71 3.68
C GLY A 235 0.36 -12.95 2.78
N ALA A 236 0.40 -12.41 1.57
CA ALA A 236 1.49 -12.61 0.63
C ALA A 236 2.81 -11.97 1.10
N ARG A 237 3.95 -12.54 0.70
CA ARG A 237 5.27 -11.94 0.91
C ARG A 237 5.47 -10.69 0.06
N ALA A 238 4.99 -10.71 -1.18
CA ALA A 238 5.01 -9.62 -2.14
C ALA A 238 3.91 -9.80 -3.18
N GLY A 239 3.56 -8.73 -3.88
CA GLY A 239 2.75 -8.76 -5.10
C GLY A 239 3.53 -8.17 -6.25
N MET A 240 3.45 -8.75 -7.43
CA MET A 240 4.18 -8.33 -8.61
C MET A 240 3.27 -8.22 -9.83
N ILE A 241 3.56 -7.27 -10.70
CA ILE A 241 2.93 -7.15 -12.03
C ILE A 241 4.06 -7.05 -13.06
N ALA A 242 3.95 -7.81 -14.14
CA ALA A 242 4.95 -7.77 -15.21
C ALA A 242 5.04 -6.36 -15.81
N PRO A 243 6.26 -5.81 -15.98
CA PRO A 243 6.43 -4.48 -16.52
C PRO A 243 6.09 -4.45 -18.00
N ASP A 244 5.36 -3.42 -18.42
CA ASP A 244 4.91 -3.19 -19.79
C ASP A 244 5.18 -1.75 -20.27
N ALA A 245 4.60 -1.36 -21.39
CA ALA A 245 4.75 -0.03 -21.95
C ALA A 245 4.28 1.09 -21.00
N LYS A 246 3.19 0.86 -20.23
CA LYS A 246 2.70 1.83 -19.23
C LYS A 246 3.72 2.02 -18.11
N THR A 247 4.34 0.91 -17.66
CA THR A 247 5.42 0.95 -16.66
C THR A 247 6.60 1.76 -17.16
N PHE A 248 7.03 1.55 -18.42
CA PHE A 248 8.18 2.26 -18.99
C PHE A 248 7.88 3.75 -19.17
N GLU A 249 6.66 4.09 -19.63
CA GLU A 249 6.23 5.48 -19.76
C GLU A 249 6.20 6.21 -18.41
N TYR A 250 5.68 5.56 -17.39
CA TYR A 250 5.61 6.13 -16.03
C TYR A 250 7.00 6.43 -15.46
N ILE A 251 8.00 5.58 -15.72
CA ILE A 251 9.36 5.71 -15.19
C ILE A 251 10.19 6.71 -16.01
N LYS A 252 9.93 6.85 -17.31
CA LYS A 252 10.77 7.63 -18.23
C LYS A 252 10.92 9.08 -17.79
N GLY A 253 12.19 9.54 -17.74
CA GLY A 253 12.51 10.95 -17.44
C GLY A 253 12.42 11.33 -15.94
N LYS A 254 12.19 10.38 -15.05
CA LYS A 254 12.25 10.65 -13.61
C LYS A 254 13.71 10.76 -13.15
N GLU A 255 13.91 11.41 -12.01
CA GLU A 255 15.21 11.82 -11.48
C GLU A 255 16.24 10.68 -11.40
N TYR A 256 15.83 9.51 -10.89
CA TYR A 256 16.70 8.33 -10.72
C TYR A 256 16.51 7.28 -11.80
N SER A 257 15.78 7.61 -12.86
CA SER A 257 15.60 6.69 -14.00
C SER A 257 16.82 6.69 -14.90
N PRO A 258 17.15 5.55 -15.53
CA PRO A 258 18.18 5.50 -16.54
C PRO A 258 17.93 6.49 -17.70
N THR A 259 18.98 7.02 -18.30
CA THR A 259 18.89 7.96 -19.42
C THR A 259 19.76 7.51 -20.59
N GLY A 260 19.47 8.00 -21.81
CA GLY A 260 20.26 7.73 -23.02
C GLY A 260 20.40 6.23 -23.32
N GLU A 261 21.61 5.77 -23.61
CA GLU A 261 21.89 4.35 -23.91
C GLU A 261 21.54 3.41 -22.73
N ASN A 262 21.66 3.89 -21.49
CA ASN A 262 21.32 3.08 -20.33
C ASN A 262 19.80 2.86 -20.24
N TRP A 263 18.99 3.81 -20.71
CA TRP A 263 17.54 3.63 -20.82
C TRP A 263 17.20 2.51 -21.81
N GLU A 264 17.81 2.52 -23.00
CA GLU A 264 17.54 1.50 -24.02
C GLU A 264 17.95 0.09 -23.55
N LYS A 265 19.11 -0.02 -22.89
CA LYS A 265 19.57 -1.27 -22.28
C LYS A 265 18.61 -1.75 -21.17
N ALA A 266 18.15 -0.83 -20.33
CA ALA A 266 17.22 -1.13 -19.26
C ALA A 266 15.87 -1.62 -19.80
N VAL A 267 15.28 -0.93 -20.78
CA VAL A 267 14.01 -1.33 -21.42
C VAL A 267 14.16 -2.70 -22.10
N SER A 268 15.29 -2.95 -22.79
CA SER A 268 15.55 -4.26 -23.40
C SER A 268 15.58 -5.38 -22.35
N TYR A 269 16.19 -5.14 -21.20
CA TYR A 269 16.20 -6.07 -20.08
C TYR A 269 14.80 -6.22 -19.45
N TRP A 270 14.10 -5.13 -19.17
CA TRP A 270 12.79 -5.16 -18.53
C TRP A 270 11.76 -5.95 -19.34
N LYS A 271 11.82 -5.89 -20.67
CA LYS A 271 10.97 -6.70 -21.56
C LYS A 271 11.17 -8.20 -21.39
N THR A 272 12.32 -8.65 -20.90
CA THR A 272 12.60 -10.08 -20.65
C THR A 272 12.00 -10.59 -19.34
N LEU A 273 11.48 -9.70 -18.49
CA LEU A 273 10.97 -10.05 -17.17
C LEU A 273 9.54 -10.64 -17.21
N VAL A 274 8.82 -10.49 -18.30
CA VAL A 274 7.48 -11.09 -18.46
C VAL A 274 7.57 -12.60 -18.23
N THR A 275 6.62 -13.15 -17.50
CA THR A 275 6.50 -14.59 -17.25
C THR A 275 6.44 -15.38 -18.56
N ASP A 276 7.20 -16.45 -18.66
CA ASP A 276 7.23 -17.29 -19.86
C ASP A 276 5.91 -18.03 -20.04
N ALA A 277 5.51 -18.28 -21.31
CA ALA A 277 4.21 -18.85 -21.61
C ALA A 277 3.99 -20.27 -21.04
N ASP A 278 5.09 -21.02 -20.81
CA ASP A 278 5.08 -22.38 -20.23
C ASP A 278 5.51 -22.39 -18.75
N ALA A 279 5.55 -21.22 -18.08
CA ALA A 279 5.81 -21.15 -16.65
C ALA A 279 4.65 -21.76 -15.85
N VAL A 280 4.99 -22.41 -14.72
CA VAL A 280 4.04 -23.08 -13.84
C VAL A 280 4.04 -22.37 -12.50
N PHE A 281 2.84 -22.08 -11.98
CA PHE A 281 2.64 -21.53 -10.65
C PHE A 281 2.21 -22.63 -9.67
N ASP A 282 2.62 -22.50 -8.40
CA ASP A 282 2.18 -23.44 -7.35
C ASP A 282 0.67 -23.37 -7.10
N THR A 283 0.07 -22.20 -7.32
CA THR A 283 -1.37 -21.97 -7.14
C THR A 283 -1.86 -20.88 -8.10
N GLU A 284 -3.09 -21.04 -8.61
CA GLU A 284 -3.75 -20.02 -9.41
C GLU A 284 -5.13 -19.68 -8.84
N VAL A 285 -5.47 -18.40 -8.88
CA VAL A 285 -6.78 -17.85 -8.49
C VAL A 285 -7.32 -16.99 -9.60
N GLU A 286 -8.64 -17.07 -9.83
CA GLU A 286 -9.32 -16.30 -10.87
C GLU A 286 -10.41 -15.42 -10.26
N ILE A 287 -10.50 -14.16 -10.72
CA ILE A 287 -11.55 -13.19 -10.37
C ILE A 287 -12.19 -12.70 -11.68
N ASP A 288 -13.52 -12.82 -11.78
CA ASP A 288 -14.29 -12.23 -12.89
C ASP A 288 -14.65 -10.78 -12.57
N CYS A 289 -13.94 -9.84 -13.19
CA CYS A 289 -14.15 -8.41 -12.99
C CYS A 289 -15.50 -7.90 -13.52
N ASN A 290 -16.13 -8.61 -14.45
CA ASN A 290 -17.46 -8.24 -14.97
C ASN A 290 -18.56 -8.36 -13.90
N GLN A 291 -18.33 -9.17 -12.86
CA GLN A 291 -19.27 -9.42 -11.76
C GLN A 291 -18.95 -8.59 -10.52
N LEU A 292 -17.85 -7.84 -10.52
CA LEU A 292 -17.50 -7.03 -9.35
C LEU A 292 -18.51 -5.91 -9.09
N THR A 293 -18.76 -5.68 -7.83
CA THR A 293 -19.49 -4.54 -7.29
C THR A 293 -18.56 -3.74 -6.37
N PRO A 294 -18.86 -2.48 -6.06
CA PRO A 294 -18.08 -1.74 -5.06
C PRO A 294 -17.99 -2.52 -3.75
N GLN A 295 -16.77 -2.61 -3.21
CA GLN A 295 -16.47 -3.42 -2.03
C GLN A 295 -16.40 -2.54 -0.77
N VAL A 296 -16.91 -3.04 0.33
CA VAL A 296 -16.86 -2.39 1.66
C VAL A 296 -16.46 -3.42 2.70
N THR A 297 -15.44 -3.14 3.49
CA THR A 297 -15.17 -3.96 4.67
C THR A 297 -16.18 -3.63 5.76
N TRP A 298 -16.75 -4.64 6.41
CA TRP A 298 -17.78 -4.48 7.42
C TRP A 298 -17.32 -4.81 8.86
N GLY A 299 -16.15 -5.44 8.98
CA GLY A 299 -15.65 -5.92 10.27
C GLY A 299 -14.26 -5.34 10.59
N THR A 300 -13.51 -6.07 11.40
CA THR A 300 -12.21 -5.66 11.97
C THR A 300 -11.00 -6.24 11.21
N SER A 301 -11.20 -6.68 9.99
CA SER A 301 -10.16 -7.27 9.12
C SER A 301 -10.49 -6.98 7.65
N PRO A 302 -9.48 -6.79 6.77
CA PRO A 302 -9.71 -6.62 5.34
C PRO A 302 -10.42 -7.82 4.66
N GLY A 303 -10.33 -9.02 5.27
CA GLY A 303 -11.05 -10.20 4.80
C GLY A 303 -12.56 -10.21 5.12
N MET A 304 -12.99 -9.36 6.05
CA MET A 304 -14.41 -9.15 6.35
C MET A 304 -14.96 -8.09 5.41
N VAL A 305 -15.11 -8.44 4.13
CA VAL A 305 -15.49 -7.55 3.03
C VAL A 305 -16.64 -8.15 2.23
N GLN A 306 -17.50 -7.30 1.71
CA GLN A 306 -18.64 -7.68 0.87
C GLN A 306 -18.97 -6.56 -0.12
N GLY A 307 -19.72 -6.92 -1.18
CA GLY A 307 -20.26 -5.95 -2.12
C GLY A 307 -21.34 -5.06 -1.49
N ILE A 308 -21.45 -3.83 -1.95
CA ILE A 308 -22.37 -2.80 -1.42
C ILE A 308 -23.83 -3.22 -1.30
N HIS A 309 -24.28 -4.14 -2.17
CA HIS A 309 -25.68 -4.60 -2.21
C HIS A 309 -26.01 -5.72 -1.23
N THR A 310 -25.06 -6.16 -0.42
CA THR A 310 -25.24 -7.27 0.51
C THR A 310 -25.68 -6.80 1.89
N GLU A 311 -26.21 -7.74 2.65
CA GLU A 311 -26.50 -7.59 4.09
C GLU A 311 -25.35 -8.17 4.90
N LEU A 312 -25.12 -7.62 6.11
CA LEU A 312 -24.10 -8.11 7.01
C LEU A 312 -24.34 -9.58 7.38
N PRO A 313 -23.29 -10.40 7.44
CA PRO A 313 -23.47 -11.83 7.62
C PRO A 313 -23.99 -12.16 9.02
N ASN A 314 -24.80 -13.21 9.11
CA ASN A 314 -25.22 -13.76 10.38
C ASN A 314 -24.15 -14.74 10.90
N PRO A 315 -23.62 -14.58 12.14
CA PRO A 315 -22.68 -15.53 12.70
C PRO A 315 -23.14 -17.00 12.69
N SER A 316 -24.47 -17.24 12.72
CA SER A 316 -25.02 -18.60 12.64
C SER A 316 -24.88 -19.24 11.25
N SER A 317 -24.58 -18.47 10.20
CA SER A 317 -24.33 -18.95 8.84
C SER A 317 -22.82 -19.12 8.51
N ALA A 318 -21.96 -18.93 9.50
CA ALA A 318 -20.52 -19.11 9.30
C ALA A 318 -20.16 -20.57 9.02
N PRO A 319 -19.07 -20.82 8.24
CA PRO A 319 -18.69 -22.17 7.86
C PRO A 319 -18.20 -23.04 9.03
N ASP A 320 -17.75 -22.41 10.12
CA ASP A 320 -17.23 -23.04 11.34
C ASP A 320 -17.38 -22.13 12.57
N ASP A 321 -17.22 -22.71 13.78
CA ASP A 321 -17.39 -22.01 15.06
C ASP A 321 -16.34 -20.91 15.28
N VAL A 322 -15.14 -21.05 14.75
CA VAL A 322 -14.07 -20.04 14.86
C VAL A 322 -14.45 -18.80 14.08
N THR A 323 -14.91 -19.01 12.85
CA THR A 323 -15.41 -17.93 11.97
C THR A 323 -16.66 -17.28 12.57
N ALA A 324 -17.61 -18.07 13.10
CA ALA A 324 -18.79 -17.56 13.79
C ALA A 324 -18.42 -16.66 14.97
N GLY A 325 -17.49 -17.10 15.81
CA GLY A 325 -16.97 -16.33 16.93
C GLY A 325 -16.28 -15.03 16.50
N SER A 326 -15.52 -15.09 15.41
CA SER A 326 -14.85 -13.92 14.83
C SER A 326 -15.84 -12.90 14.29
N TRP A 327 -16.85 -13.34 13.54
CA TRP A 327 -17.90 -12.45 13.01
C TRP A 327 -18.70 -11.80 14.14
N LYS A 328 -19.06 -12.57 15.18
CA LYS A 328 -19.77 -12.03 16.34
C LYS A 328 -18.98 -10.90 17.01
N LYS A 329 -17.69 -11.12 17.31
CA LYS A 329 -16.81 -10.10 17.91
C LYS A 329 -16.67 -8.87 17.02
N ALA A 330 -16.52 -9.06 15.71
CA ALA A 330 -16.41 -7.97 14.76
C ALA A 330 -17.68 -7.11 14.72
N LEU A 331 -18.86 -7.73 14.66
CA LEU A 331 -20.14 -7.02 14.70
C LEU A 331 -20.32 -6.26 16.01
N GLU A 332 -19.97 -6.86 17.16
CA GLU A 332 -19.99 -6.21 18.47
C GLU A 332 -19.06 -4.99 18.50
N TYR A 333 -17.81 -5.11 18.04
CA TYR A 333 -16.88 -3.98 17.98
C TYR A 333 -17.35 -2.87 17.05
N MET A 334 -17.83 -3.23 15.86
CA MET A 334 -18.34 -2.29 14.87
C MET A 334 -19.72 -1.73 15.25
N ASP A 335 -20.35 -2.27 16.31
CA ASP A 335 -21.70 -1.92 16.77
C ASP A 335 -22.71 -2.00 15.63
N LEU A 336 -22.75 -3.16 15.01
CA LEU A 336 -23.59 -3.49 13.87
C LEU A 336 -24.39 -4.75 14.15
N GLU A 337 -25.57 -4.84 13.55
CA GLU A 337 -26.46 -6.00 13.64
C GLU A 337 -26.37 -6.86 12.38
N ALA A 338 -26.43 -8.17 12.54
CA ALA A 338 -26.52 -9.10 11.40
C ALA A 338 -27.78 -8.80 10.57
N GLY A 339 -27.67 -8.87 9.24
CA GLY A 339 -28.76 -8.57 8.32
C GLY A 339 -28.96 -7.08 8.01
N LEU A 340 -28.20 -6.17 8.65
CA LEU A 340 -28.18 -4.76 8.25
C LEU A 340 -27.58 -4.63 6.85
N LYS A 341 -28.20 -3.85 5.99
CA LYS A 341 -27.63 -3.55 4.67
C LYS A 341 -26.40 -2.65 4.81
N ILE A 342 -25.34 -2.93 4.04
CA ILE A 342 -24.12 -2.11 4.05
C ILE A 342 -24.44 -0.65 3.73
N SER A 343 -25.39 -0.39 2.82
CA SER A 343 -25.85 0.97 2.47
C SER A 343 -26.47 1.75 3.64
N ASP A 344 -26.94 1.06 4.68
CA ASP A 344 -27.61 1.71 5.83
C ASP A 344 -26.64 2.13 6.93
N ILE A 345 -25.36 1.76 6.84
CA ILE A 345 -24.31 2.09 7.79
C ILE A 345 -24.05 3.62 7.75
N LYS A 346 -24.34 4.30 8.87
CA LYS A 346 -24.07 5.73 9.03
C LYS A 346 -22.62 5.99 9.36
N LEU A 347 -22.10 7.11 8.85
CA LEU A 347 -20.69 7.48 8.95
C LEU A 347 -20.52 8.83 9.66
N ASP A 348 -19.41 8.97 10.38
CA ASP A 348 -19.02 10.20 11.09
C ASP A 348 -17.88 10.93 10.38
N LYS A 349 -16.94 10.16 9.80
CA LYS A 349 -15.73 10.71 9.17
C LYS A 349 -15.45 10.05 7.83
N VAL A 350 -14.69 10.74 6.99
CA VAL A 350 -14.16 10.22 5.73
C VAL A 350 -12.68 10.58 5.62
N PHE A 351 -11.87 9.59 5.27
CA PHE A 351 -10.44 9.73 5.05
C PHE A 351 -10.05 9.26 3.64
N ILE A 352 -9.49 10.18 2.83
CA ILE A 352 -8.89 9.89 1.53
C ILE A 352 -7.40 10.14 1.65
N GLY A 353 -6.59 9.09 1.54
CA GLY A 353 -5.15 9.16 1.78
C GLY A 353 -4.50 7.79 1.85
N SER A 354 -3.37 7.68 2.54
CA SER A 354 -2.57 6.46 2.72
C SER A 354 -1.70 6.12 1.50
N CYS A 355 -0.67 5.31 1.69
CA CYS A 355 0.14 4.77 0.58
C CYS A 355 -0.69 3.98 -0.44
N THR A 356 -1.91 3.58 -0.10
CA THR A 356 -2.82 2.85 -0.98
C THR A 356 -3.47 3.76 -2.01
N ASN A 357 -4.09 4.87 -1.58
CA ASN A 357 -4.90 5.75 -2.44
C ASN A 357 -4.71 7.24 -2.11
N SER A 358 -3.54 7.77 -2.37
CA SER A 358 -3.21 9.19 -2.20
C SER A 358 -2.45 9.78 -3.39
N ARG A 359 -2.43 9.05 -4.51
CA ARG A 359 -1.78 9.47 -5.75
C ARG A 359 -2.69 10.39 -6.55
N ILE A 360 -2.12 11.07 -7.54
CA ILE A 360 -2.87 12.09 -8.29
C ILE A 360 -4.14 11.54 -8.95
N GLU A 361 -4.11 10.31 -9.47
CA GLU A 361 -5.29 9.68 -10.07
C GLU A 361 -6.39 9.42 -9.03
N ASP A 362 -6.02 8.94 -7.83
CA ASP A 362 -6.97 8.72 -6.73
C ASP A 362 -7.67 10.03 -6.36
N LEU A 363 -6.92 11.14 -6.29
CA LEU A 363 -7.45 12.47 -5.98
C LEU A 363 -8.35 13.00 -7.10
N ARG A 364 -7.98 12.78 -8.37
CA ARG A 364 -8.83 13.13 -9.53
C ARG A 364 -10.15 12.38 -9.51
N VAL A 365 -10.12 11.06 -9.26
CA VAL A 365 -11.32 10.23 -9.13
C VAL A 365 -12.20 10.75 -7.99
N ALA A 366 -11.63 10.95 -6.81
CA ALA A 366 -12.35 11.45 -5.66
C ALA A 366 -12.98 12.83 -5.91
N ALA A 367 -12.22 13.77 -6.50
CA ALA A 367 -12.68 15.11 -6.83
C ALA A 367 -13.79 15.12 -7.89
N SER A 368 -13.71 14.24 -8.91
CA SER A 368 -14.73 14.17 -9.97
C SER A 368 -16.12 13.84 -9.42
N VAL A 369 -16.17 13.00 -8.40
CA VAL A 369 -17.41 12.54 -7.77
C VAL A 369 -18.08 13.62 -6.92
N ILE A 370 -17.29 14.51 -6.28
CA ILE A 370 -17.81 15.53 -5.36
C ILE A 370 -17.94 16.91 -5.96
N LYS A 371 -17.45 17.12 -7.18
CA LYS A 371 -17.48 18.43 -7.84
C LYS A 371 -18.87 19.03 -7.87
N GLY A 372 -19.03 20.25 -7.33
CA GLY A 372 -20.31 20.95 -7.24
C GLY A 372 -21.27 20.42 -6.16
N ARG A 373 -20.82 19.47 -5.33
CA ARG A 373 -21.61 18.88 -4.24
C ARG A 373 -21.03 19.29 -2.88
N LYS A 374 -21.76 19.02 -1.80
CA LYS A 374 -21.33 19.29 -0.41
C LYS A 374 -21.37 18.00 0.39
N LYS A 375 -20.44 17.85 1.34
CA LYS A 375 -20.51 16.76 2.31
C LYS A 375 -21.81 16.87 3.14
N ALA A 376 -22.35 15.73 3.52
CA ALA A 376 -23.51 15.67 4.40
C ALA A 376 -23.22 16.33 5.78
N ASP A 377 -24.23 16.97 6.36
CA ASP A 377 -24.09 17.59 7.70
C ASP A 377 -23.77 16.57 8.80
N SER A 378 -24.15 15.30 8.62
CA SER A 378 -23.81 14.19 9.52
C SER A 378 -22.31 13.87 9.53
N ILE A 379 -21.56 14.18 8.47
CA ILE A 379 -20.12 13.96 8.41
C ILE A 379 -19.39 15.07 9.16
N LYS A 380 -18.87 14.73 10.34
CA LYS A 380 -18.11 15.63 11.21
C LYS A 380 -16.82 16.12 10.54
N LEU A 381 -16.10 15.20 9.90
CA LEU A 381 -14.82 15.47 9.23
C LEU A 381 -14.70 14.63 7.95
N ALA A 382 -14.47 15.30 6.84
CA ALA A 382 -13.95 14.69 5.63
C ALA A 382 -12.58 15.28 5.33
N MET A 383 -11.56 14.46 5.11
CA MET A 383 -10.19 14.93 4.91
C MET A 383 -9.52 14.23 3.74
N VAL A 384 -8.65 14.97 3.07
CA VAL A 384 -7.82 14.49 1.96
C VAL A 384 -6.36 14.77 2.27
N VAL A 385 -5.55 13.72 2.22
CA VAL A 385 -4.12 13.78 2.50
C VAL A 385 -3.35 13.29 1.26
N PRO A 386 -2.74 14.20 0.48
CA PRO A 386 -1.89 13.82 -0.64
C PRO A 386 -0.71 12.96 -0.21
N GLY A 387 -0.24 12.06 -1.10
CA GLY A 387 0.83 11.13 -0.78
C GLY A 387 2.23 11.74 -0.72
N SER A 388 2.44 12.88 -1.39
CA SER A 388 3.71 13.60 -1.43
C SER A 388 3.49 15.09 -1.70
N HIS A 389 4.52 15.90 -1.46
CA HIS A 389 4.49 17.33 -1.86
C HIS A 389 4.34 17.52 -3.36
N ARG A 390 4.92 16.64 -4.18
CA ARG A 390 4.77 16.68 -5.64
C ARG A 390 3.31 16.45 -6.05
N ILE A 391 2.65 15.44 -5.49
CA ILE A 391 1.22 15.19 -5.71
C ILE A 391 0.38 16.37 -5.24
N LYS A 392 0.66 16.91 -4.06
CA LYS A 392 -0.04 18.06 -3.52
C LYS A 392 0.04 19.25 -4.48
N GLN A 393 1.24 19.61 -4.91
CA GLN A 393 1.47 20.71 -5.86
C GLN A 393 0.75 20.48 -7.20
N GLN A 394 0.81 19.26 -7.73
CA GLN A 394 0.11 18.90 -8.95
C GLN A 394 -1.40 19.02 -8.78
N ALA A 395 -1.97 18.51 -7.70
CA ALA A 395 -3.39 18.58 -7.40
C ALA A 395 -3.87 20.04 -7.26
N GLU A 396 -3.08 20.89 -6.60
CA GLU A 396 -3.36 22.32 -6.48
C GLU A 396 -3.27 23.05 -7.83
N ALA A 397 -2.30 22.70 -8.67
CA ALA A 397 -2.20 23.25 -10.04
C ALA A 397 -3.40 22.85 -10.92
N GLU A 398 -3.98 21.67 -10.68
CA GLU A 398 -5.22 21.21 -11.35
C GLU A 398 -6.49 21.73 -10.68
N GLY A 399 -6.40 22.44 -9.54
CA GLY A 399 -7.53 23.00 -8.80
C GLY A 399 -8.35 21.96 -8.02
N LEU A 400 -7.78 20.77 -7.76
CA LEU A 400 -8.47 19.71 -7.01
C LEU A 400 -8.68 20.11 -5.55
N ASP A 401 -7.72 20.83 -4.94
CA ASP A 401 -7.82 21.41 -3.60
C ASP A 401 -9.07 22.27 -3.42
N LYS A 402 -9.40 23.08 -4.43
CA LYS A 402 -10.61 23.93 -4.43
C LYS A 402 -11.88 23.09 -4.48
N ILE A 403 -11.90 22.04 -5.32
CA ILE A 403 -13.06 21.14 -5.40
C ILE A 403 -13.30 20.48 -4.04
N PHE A 404 -12.25 19.99 -3.37
CA PHE A 404 -12.36 19.37 -2.05
C PHE A 404 -12.80 20.37 -0.98
N THR A 405 -12.19 21.53 -0.90
CA THR A 405 -12.53 22.55 0.10
C THR A 405 -13.93 23.15 -0.11
N GLU A 406 -14.32 23.37 -1.36
CA GLU A 406 -15.69 23.76 -1.69
C GLU A 406 -16.71 22.71 -1.29
N ALA A 407 -16.39 21.42 -1.42
CA ALA A 407 -17.24 20.32 -0.95
C ALA A 407 -17.27 20.18 0.59
N GLY A 408 -16.43 20.89 1.33
CA GLY A 408 -16.34 20.87 2.79
C GLY A 408 -15.35 19.84 3.33
N PHE A 409 -14.41 19.39 2.51
CA PHE A 409 -13.28 18.56 2.97
C PHE A 409 -12.13 19.44 3.47
N GLU A 410 -11.36 18.92 4.41
CA GLU A 410 -10.10 19.52 4.79
C GLU A 410 -8.99 19.04 3.87
N TRP A 411 -8.29 19.98 3.22
CA TRP A 411 -7.09 19.72 2.43
C TRP A 411 -5.86 19.76 3.33
N ARG A 412 -5.09 18.67 3.35
CA ARG A 412 -4.04 18.45 4.33
C ARG A 412 -2.64 18.46 3.70
N GLU A 413 -1.61 18.48 4.56
CA GLU A 413 -0.23 18.26 4.18
C GLU A 413 0.09 16.78 4.00
N PRO A 414 1.08 16.40 3.13
CA PRO A 414 1.37 15.02 2.79
C PRO A 414 1.89 14.18 3.95
N GLY A 415 1.43 12.92 4.07
CA GLY A 415 1.89 11.97 5.08
C GLY A 415 0.96 10.76 5.20
N CYS A 416 1.30 9.82 6.07
CA CYS A 416 0.49 8.63 6.35
C CYS A 416 -0.80 8.96 7.10
N SER A 417 -0.79 10.03 7.95
CA SER A 417 -1.98 10.54 8.63
C SER A 417 -2.77 9.43 9.37
N MET A 418 -4.08 9.43 9.21
CA MET A 418 -5.01 8.49 9.85
C MET A 418 -4.77 7.01 9.45
N CYS A 419 -3.95 6.70 8.44
CA CYS A 419 -3.68 5.30 8.07
C CYS A 419 -3.10 4.48 9.23
N LEU A 420 -2.25 5.07 10.06
CA LEU A 420 -1.64 4.46 11.24
C LEU A 420 -1.96 5.21 12.54
N ALA A 421 -2.50 6.42 12.44
CA ALA A 421 -2.85 7.26 13.59
C ALA A 421 -1.67 7.51 14.55
N MET A 422 -0.47 7.77 13.98
CA MET A 422 0.74 8.13 14.74
C MET A 422 0.92 9.66 14.87
N ASN A 423 -0.06 10.42 14.46
CA ASN A 423 -0.14 11.88 14.59
C ASN A 423 -1.51 12.27 15.17
N ASP A 424 -1.86 13.56 15.15
CA ASP A 424 -3.12 14.08 15.69
C ASP A 424 -4.37 13.66 14.86
N ASP A 425 -4.20 13.01 13.71
CA ASP A 425 -5.31 12.56 12.86
C ASP A 425 -5.80 11.19 13.34
N VAL A 426 -6.80 11.20 14.23
CA VAL A 426 -7.33 9.99 14.85
C VAL A 426 -8.86 9.97 14.85
N LEU A 427 -9.43 8.78 14.96
CA LEU A 427 -10.83 8.57 15.27
C LEU A 427 -11.04 8.59 16.77
N GLU A 428 -12.12 9.22 17.20
CA GLU A 428 -12.62 9.10 18.57
C GLU A 428 -13.34 7.74 18.76
N PRO A 429 -13.42 7.23 20.00
CA PRO A 429 -14.12 5.99 20.28
C PRO A 429 -15.56 6.00 19.76
N GLY A 430 -15.92 4.96 19.01
CA GLY A 430 -17.25 4.79 18.42
C GLY A 430 -17.45 5.49 17.08
N GLU A 431 -16.57 6.38 16.64
CA GLU A 431 -16.69 7.02 15.33
C GLU A 431 -16.48 6.03 14.18
N ARG A 432 -17.30 6.16 13.14
CA ARG A 432 -17.27 5.36 11.91
C ARG A 432 -16.66 6.15 10.77
N CYS A 433 -15.64 5.59 10.14
CA CYS A 433 -14.90 6.23 9.06
C CYS A 433 -14.90 5.39 7.77
N ALA A 434 -15.37 5.96 6.65
CA ALA A 434 -15.05 5.45 5.32
C ALA A 434 -13.63 5.87 4.96
N SER A 435 -12.76 4.90 4.66
CA SER A 435 -11.32 5.12 4.55
C SER A 435 -10.72 4.46 3.31
N THR A 436 -9.84 5.17 2.63
CA THR A 436 -9.04 4.60 1.53
C THR A 436 -7.73 3.97 1.99
N SER A 437 -7.51 3.84 3.31
CA SER A 437 -6.37 3.12 3.87
C SER A 437 -6.41 1.61 3.54
N ASN A 438 -5.43 0.86 4.02
CA ASN A 438 -5.25 -0.56 3.69
C ASN A 438 -5.63 -1.52 4.82
N ARG A 439 -5.75 -1.03 6.05
CA ARG A 439 -6.05 -1.83 7.25
C ARG A 439 -7.13 -1.19 8.10
N ASN A 440 -7.98 -2.05 8.67
CA ASN A 440 -9.10 -1.66 9.53
C ASN A 440 -9.17 -2.47 10.83
N PHE A 441 -8.02 -2.93 11.35
CA PHE A 441 -7.97 -3.62 12.64
C PHE A 441 -8.48 -2.73 13.76
N GLU A 442 -8.93 -3.35 14.85
CA GLU A 442 -9.38 -2.64 16.04
C GLU A 442 -8.36 -1.59 16.50
N GLY A 443 -8.78 -0.35 16.63
CA GLY A 443 -7.95 0.77 17.05
C GLY A 443 -6.93 1.28 16.02
N ARG A 444 -6.91 0.76 14.79
CA ARG A 444 -5.92 1.14 13.76
C ARG A 444 -5.88 2.63 13.46
N GLN A 445 -7.04 3.27 13.39
CA GLN A 445 -7.19 4.71 13.11
C GLN A 445 -7.54 5.53 14.37
N GLY A 446 -7.34 4.96 15.53
CA GLY A 446 -7.67 5.54 16.84
C GLY A 446 -8.37 4.52 17.73
N ARG A 447 -8.12 4.58 19.03
CA ARG A 447 -8.68 3.63 20.01
C ARG A 447 -10.21 3.64 19.99
N GLY A 448 -10.82 2.47 19.71
CA GLY A 448 -12.27 2.32 19.60
C GLY A 448 -12.87 2.90 18.32
N GLY A 449 -12.07 3.40 17.40
CA GLY A 449 -12.49 3.85 16.06
C GLY A 449 -12.90 2.67 15.16
N ARG A 450 -13.88 2.88 14.30
CA ARG A 450 -14.49 1.88 13.42
C ARG A 450 -14.24 2.24 11.96
N THR A 451 -13.37 1.48 11.30
CA THR A 451 -12.89 1.81 9.95
C THR A 451 -13.46 0.86 8.91
N TYR A 452 -13.94 1.42 7.82
CA TYR A 452 -14.43 0.71 6.63
C TYR A 452 -13.53 1.03 5.44
N LEU A 453 -12.89 0.01 4.87
CA LEU A 453 -12.04 0.17 3.69
C LEU A 453 -12.91 0.22 2.43
N VAL A 454 -12.69 1.25 1.62
CA VAL A 454 -13.42 1.50 0.37
C VAL A 454 -12.51 2.16 -0.67
N SER A 455 -12.96 2.18 -1.94
CA SER A 455 -12.28 2.93 -3.01
C SER A 455 -12.42 4.46 -2.83
N PRO A 456 -11.57 5.28 -3.49
CA PRO A 456 -11.66 6.74 -3.42
C PRO A 456 -13.04 7.29 -3.84
N ALA A 457 -13.66 6.74 -4.88
CA ALA A 457 -15.00 7.12 -5.30
C ALA A 457 -16.05 6.82 -4.22
N MET A 458 -16.00 5.61 -3.65
CA MET A 458 -16.91 5.20 -2.57
C MET A 458 -16.74 6.07 -1.32
N ALA A 459 -15.49 6.42 -0.94
CA ALA A 459 -15.24 7.33 0.19
C ALA A 459 -15.82 8.72 -0.08
N SER A 460 -15.65 9.22 -1.30
CA SER A 460 -16.18 10.53 -1.72
C SER A 460 -17.72 10.57 -1.69
N LEU A 461 -18.38 9.55 -2.24
CA LEU A 461 -19.84 9.42 -2.19
C LEU A 461 -20.34 9.25 -0.76
N ALA A 462 -19.61 8.48 0.07
CA ALA A 462 -19.94 8.32 1.48
C ALA A 462 -19.90 9.67 2.23
N ALA A 463 -18.99 10.57 1.88
CA ALA A 463 -18.97 11.92 2.44
C ALA A 463 -20.20 12.74 2.03
N ILE A 464 -20.65 12.63 0.78
CA ILE A 464 -21.80 13.37 0.27
C ILE A 464 -23.12 12.88 0.87
N HIS A 465 -23.28 11.58 1.05
CA HIS A 465 -24.53 10.97 1.49
C HIS A 465 -24.60 10.68 3.01
N GLY A 466 -23.46 10.66 3.71
CA GLY A 466 -23.38 10.28 5.12
C GLY A 466 -23.53 8.76 5.38
N HIS A 467 -23.56 7.96 4.31
CA HIS A 467 -23.63 6.50 4.31
C HIS A 467 -23.05 5.95 3.01
N PHE A 468 -22.88 4.62 2.87
CA PHE A 468 -22.39 4.03 1.64
C PHE A 468 -23.46 4.01 0.54
N VAL A 469 -23.04 4.32 -0.68
CA VAL A 469 -23.86 4.26 -1.90
C VAL A 469 -23.09 3.58 -3.01
N ASP A 470 -23.80 2.99 -3.97
CA ASP A 470 -23.19 2.30 -5.10
C ASP A 470 -22.56 3.28 -6.10
N ALA A 471 -21.25 3.29 -6.19
CA ALA A 471 -20.50 4.16 -7.09
C ALA A 471 -20.83 3.89 -8.57
N THR A 472 -21.26 2.69 -8.93
CA THR A 472 -21.64 2.37 -10.33
C THR A 472 -22.91 3.09 -10.78
N GLN A 473 -23.71 3.60 -9.85
CA GLN A 473 -24.95 4.36 -10.13
C GLN A 473 -24.70 5.87 -10.27
N GLU A 474 -23.61 6.37 -9.69
CA GLU A 474 -23.36 7.82 -9.60
C GLU A 474 -22.13 8.30 -10.35
N VAL A 475 -21.19 7.41 -10.68
CA VAL A 475 -20.04 7.75 -11.51
C VAL A 475 -20.45 7.63 -12.98
N THR A 476 -20.58 8.77 -13.65
CA THR A 476 -20.75 8.84 -15.11
C THR A 476 -19.39 8.87 -15.79
N VAL A 477 -19.26 8.14 -16.91
CA VAL A 477 -18.04 8.11 -17.76
C VAL A 477 -17.82 9.46 -18.44
#